data_996385c1feb544f4f361ae81b11581dc
#
_entry.id   996385c1feb544f4f361ae81b11581dc
#
_cell.length_a   1.000
_cell.length_b   1.000
_cell.length_c   1.000
_cell.angle_alpha   90.00
_cell.angle_beta   90.00
_cell.angle_gamma   90.00
#
_symmetry.space_group_name_H-M   'P 1'
#
loop_
_entity.id
_entity.type
_entity.pdbx_description
1 polymer ?
#
loop_
_entity_poly.entity_id
_entity_poly.type
_entity_poly.pdbx_seq_one_letter_code
_entity_poly.pdbx_strand_id
1 'polypeptide(L)'
;MATHVAVMNGGRIEQFGSPADLVAQPETAFVATFVGTPPANLVPVVNGAYCGRLADATLEGRIGSAMFRPEDLTLSKSPSDRTLTLDYAEASPMAGRFMVTGIRDDLRLTAIVDSLPSLSVGDEVHFKLPPAPTMFFTPEGVRQQ
;
A
#
# COMPACT_ATOMS: atom_id res chain seq x y z
N MET A 1 -1.51 -19.43 -23.40
CA MET A 1 -1.52 -18.61 -22.20
C MET A 1 -0.09 -18.19 -21.86
N ALA A 2 0.13 -16.92 -21.65
CA ALA A 2 1.46 -16.44 -21.28
C ALA A 2 1.81 -16.89 -19.86
N THR A 3 2.98 -17.51 -19.70
CA THR A 3 3.48 -17.95 -18.39
C THR A 3 4.41 -16.93 -17.74
N HIS A 4 4.89 -15.97 -18.53
CA HIS A 4 5.81 -14.94 -18.05
C HIS A 4 5.39 -13.59 -18.59
N VAL A 5 5.62 -12.55 -17.78
CA VAL A 5 5.28 -11.17 -18.09
C VAL A 5 6.51 -10.31 -17.84
N ALA A 6 6.77 -9.36 -18.72
CA ALA A 6 7.78 -8.33 -18.49
C ALA A 6 7.07 -7.03 -18.11
N VAL A 7 7.45 -6.44 -16.98
CA VAL A 7 6.97 -5.13 -16.57
C VAL A 7 7.98 -4.11 -17.06
N MET A 8 7.50 -3.17 -17.89
CA MET A 8 8.36 -2.18 -18.53
C MET A 8 8.10 -0.78 -18.01
N ASN A 9 9.16 -0.01 -17.90
CA ASN A 9 9.11 1.37 -17.47
C ASN A 9 10.13 2.17 -18.28
N GLY A 10 9.66 3.14 -19.07
CA GLY A 10 10.54 3.99 -19.85
C GLY A 10 11.41 3.24 -20.86
N GLY A 11 10.88 2.16 -21.46
CA GLY A 11 11.61 1.34 -22.42
C GLY A 11 12.56 0.31 -21.80
N ARG A 12 12.59 0.20 -20.47
CA ARG A 12 13.44 -0.75 -19.75
C ARG A 12 12.57 -1.80 -19.07
N ILE A 13 13.10 -3.02 -18.96
CA ILE A 13 12.42 -4.08 -18.22
C ILE A 13 12.73 -3.90 -16.73
N GLU A 14 11.69 -3.63 -15.93
CA GLU A 14 11.80 -3.54 -14.47
C GLU A 14 11.87 -4.92 -13.83
N GLN A 15 11.07 -5.85 -14.31
CA GLN A 15 11.04 -7.21 -13.81
C GLN A 15 10.41 -8.13 -14.85
N PHE A 16 10.90 -9.36 -14.90
CA PHE A 16 10.36 -10.42 -15.78
C PHE A 16 10.08 -11.64 -14.91
N GLY A 17 8.91 -12.22 -15.05
CA GLY A 17 8.54 -13.39 -14.29
C GLY A 17 7.09 -13.79 -14.53
N SER A 18 6.61 -14.79 -13.79
CA SER A 18 5.19 -15.17 -13.84
C SER A 18 4.35 -14.08 -13.17
N PRO A 19 3.06 -13.94 -13.53
CA PRO A 19 2.20 -12.98 -12.83
C PRO A 19 2.20 -13.16 -11.32
N ALA A 20 2.24 -14.40 -10.82
CA ALA A 20 2.27 -14.67 -9.39
C ALA A 20 3.57 -14.15 -8.75
N ASP A 21 4.71 -14.31 -9.42
CA ASP A 21 6.00 -13.83 -8.92
C ASP A 21 6.03 -12.30 -8.85
N LEU A 22 5.48 -11.63 -9.87
CA LEU A 22 5.45 -10.17 -9.91
C LEU A 22 4.61 -9.60 -8.75
N VAL A 23 3.53 -10.26 -8.40
CA VAL A 23 2.67 -9.81 -7.29
C VAL A 23 3.30 -10.17 -5.95
N ALA A 24 3.81 -11.40 -5.80
CA ALA A 24 4.33 -11.90 -4.52
C ALA A 24 5.70 -11.31 -4.18
N GLN A 25 6.55 -11.10 -5.19
CA GLN A 25 7.95 -10.70 -5.01
C GLN A 25 8.33 -9.55 -5.95
N PRO A 26 7.65 -8.39 -5.86
CA PRO A 26 8.03 -7.26 -6.70
C PRO A 26 9.44 -6.78 -6.33
N GLU A 27 10.28 -6.57 -7.34
CA GLU A 27 11.66 -6.12 -7.11
C GLU A 27 11.78 -4.61 -6.96
N THR A 28 10.80 -3.87 -7.47
CA THR A 28 10.78 -2.40 -7.37
C THR A 28 9.43 -1.91 -6.94
N ALA A 29 9.39 -0.68 -6.41
CA ALA A 29 8.14 -0.01 -6.07
C ALA A 29 7.24 0.16 -7.29
N PHE A 30 7.82 0.39 -8.48
CA PHE A 30 7.06 0.49 -9.72
C PHE A 30 6.29 -0.80 -9.99
N VAL A 31 6.96 -1.97 -9.89
CA VAL A 31 6.30 -3.26 -10.09
C VAL A 31 5.20 -3.46 -9.05
N ALA A 32 5.47 -3.15 -7.78
CA ALA A 32 4.50 -3.33 -6.71
C ALA A 32 3.20 -2.57 -6.94
N THR A 33 3.28 -1.37 -7.54
CA THR A 33 2.11 -0.54 -7.82
C THR A 33 1.50 -0.80 -9.19
N PHE A 34 2.25 -1.44 -10.10
CA PHE A 34 1.77 -1.72 -11.45
C PHE A 34 0.97 -3.01 -11.54
N VAL A 35 1.36 -4.04 -10.76
CA VAL A 35 0.72 -5.35 -10.81
C VAL A 35 -0.19 -5.55 -9.61
N GLY A 36 -1.13 -6.47 -9.75
CA GLY A 36 -2.12 -6.78 -8.71
C GLY A 36 -3.42 -6.04 -8.93
N THR A 37 -4.49 -6.56 -8.34
CA THR A 37 -5.84 -5.98 -8.43
C THR A 37 -6.52 -6.14 -7.07
N PRO A 38 -6.52 -5.10 -6.24
CA PRO A 38 -5.91 -3.79 -6.42
C PRO A 38 -4.39 -3.80 -6.24
N PRO A 39 -3.70 -2.77 -6.75
CA PRO A 39 -2.26 -2.64 -6.53
C PRO A 39 -1.91 -2.46 -5.05
N ALA A 40 -0.66 -2.78 -4.70
CA ALA A 40 -0.18 -2.60 -3.34
C ALA A 40 -0.15 -1.12 -2.93
N ASN A 41 -0.29 -0.88 -1.62
CA ASN A 41 -0.15 0.45 -1.05
C ASN A 41 1.32 0.74 -0.78
N LEU A 42 1.77 1.94 -1.14
CA LEU A 42 3.09 2.43 -0.78
C LEU A 42 2.94 3.63 0.16
N VAL A 43 3.57 3.53 1.32
CA VAL A 43 3.53 4.60 2.33
C VAL A 43 4.94 5.16 2.48
N PRO A 44 5.14 6.47 2.26
CA PRO A 44 6.45 7.08 2.45
C PRO A 44 6.94 6.92 3.88
N VAL A 45 8.23 6.62 4.04
CA VAL A 45 8.89 6.50 5.34
C VAL A 45 10.03 7.52 5.38
N VAL A 46 10.00 8.38 6.38
CA VAL A 46 11.01 9.42 6.60
C VAL A 46 11.56 9.25 8.01
N ASN A 47 12.85 8.93 8.11
CA ASN A 47 13.53 8.71 9.39
C ASN A 47 12.79 7.74 10.31
N GLY A 48 12.30 6.63 9.74
CA GLY A 48 11.62 5.60 10.51
C GLY A 48 10.17 5.90 10.86
N ALA A 49 9.57 6.93 10.27
CA ALA A 49 8.18 7.30 10.53
C ALA A 49 7.38 7.30 9.23
N TYR A 50 6.22 6.65 9.25
CA TYR A 50 5.30 6.66 8.12
C TYR A 50 4.81 8.08 7.87
N CYS A 51 5.00 8.59 6.65
CA CYS A 51 4.68 9.96 6.27
C CYS A 51 5.34 11.02 7.18
N GLY A 52 6.43 10.65 7.87
CA GLY A 52 7.08 11.53 8.84
C GLY A 52 6.30 11.76 10.12
N ARG A 53 5.19 11.05 10.37
CA ARG A 53 4.30 11.29 11.51
C ARG A 53 4.15 10.10 12.44
N LEU A 54 4.05 8.90 11.90
CA LEU A 54 3.78 7.68 12.68
C LEU A 54 5.06 6.87 12.81
N ALA A 55 5.74 7.00 13.95
CA ALA A 55 7.01 6.32 14.17
C ALA A 55 6.82 4.81 14.31
N ASP A 56 7.75 4.06 13.74
CA ASP A 56 7.78 2.60 13.85
C ASP A 56 9.21 2.17 14.17
N ALA A 57 9.39 1.57 15.35
CA ALA A 57 10.73 1.16 15.82
C ALA A 57 11.41 0.16 14.88
N THR A 58 10.64 -0.65 14.15
CA THR A 58 11.21 -1.60 13.18
C THR A 58 11.82 -0.92 11.98
N LEU A 59 11.50 0.36 11.74
CA LEU A 59 11.96 1.14 10.61
C LEU A 59 12.91 2.26 11.01
N GLU A 60 13.42 2.22 12.25
CA GLU A 60 14.27 3.28 12.78
C GLU A 60 15.42 3.61 11.82
N GLY A 61 15.57 4.90 11.52
CA GLY A 61 16.60 5.40 10.62
C GLY A 61 16.36 5.15 9.14
N ARG A 62 15.28 4.46 8.75
CA ARG A 62 15.03 4.14 7.35
C ARG A 62 14.33 5.29 6.63
N ILE A 63 14.66 5.42 5.35
CA ILE A 63 14.01 6.36 4.42
C ILE A 63 13.65 5.56 3.17
N GLY A 64 12.44 5.74 2.68
CA GLY A 64 11.98 5.02 1.48
C GLY A 64 10.46 4.87 1.46
N SER A 65 9.99 3.69 1.09
CA SER A 65 8.56 3.37 1.04
C SER A 65 8.28 2.01 1.63
N ALA A 66 7.27 1.93 2.48
CA ALA A 66 6.78 0.67 3.02
C ALA A 66 5.60 0.19 2.18
N MET A 67 5.60 -1.10 1.82
CA MET A 67 4.53 -1.71 1.05
C MET A 67 3.56 -2.44 1.97
N PHE A 68 2.27 -2.18 1.79
CA PHE A 68 1.21 -2.91 2.47
C PHE A 68 0.21 -3.38 1.42
N ARG A 69 -0.21 -4.64 1.51
CA ARG A 69 -1.26 -5.13 0.63
C ARG A 69 -2.62 -4.63 1.13
N PRO A 70 -3.56 -4.36 0.22
CA PRO A 70 -4.89 -3.86 0.63
C PRO A 70 -5.60 -4.77 1.64
N GLU A 71 -5.44 -6.09 1.53
CA GLU A 71 -6.05 -7.05 2.45
C GLU A 71 -5.41 -7.05 3.84
N ASP A 72 -4.23 -6.45 4.00
CA ASP A 72 -3.53 -6.38 5.29
C ASP A 72 -3.87 -5.11 6.07
N LEU A 73 -4.54 -4.14 5.44
CA LEU A 73 -5.00 -2.94 6.12
C LEU A 73 -6.41 -3.15 6.65
N THR A 74 -6.68 -2.60 7.83
CA THR A 74 -8.02 -2.61 8.40
C THR A 74 -8.46 -1.18 8.66
N LEU A 75 -9.76 -0.98 8.87
CA LEU A 75 -10.30 0.32 9.20
C LEU A 75 -10.61 0.37 10.70
N SER A 76 -10.20 1.46 11.34
CA SER A 76 -10.46 1.71 12.75
C SER A 76 -11.47 2.84 12.88
N LYS A 77 -12.31 2.80 13.92
CA LYS A 77 -13.30 3.85 14.17
C LYS A 77 -12.68 5.11 14.77
N SER A 78 -11.50 4.98 15.35
CA SER A 78 -10.81 6.11 15.97
C SER A 78 -9.31 6.04 15.69
N PRO A 79 -8.61 7.20 15.70
CA PRO A 79 -7.19 7.20 15.47
C PRO A 79 -6.43 6.55 16.63
N SER A 80 -5.27 5.98 16.32
CA SER A 80 -4.39 5.37 17.31
C SER A 80 -2.93 5.55 16.85
N ASP A 81 -1.99 4.99 17.61
CA ASP A 81 -0.58 5.02 17.26
C ASP A 81 -0.20 4.08 16.12
N ARG A 82 -1.19 3.35 15.56
CA ARG A 82 -0.99 2.45 14.42
C ARG A 82 -1.84 2.82 13.22
N THR A 83 -2.50 3.99 13.22
CA THR A 83 -3.39 4.40 12.14
C THR A 83 -2.85 5.60 11.39
N LEU A 84 -3.11 5.61 10.08
CA LEU A 84 -2.98 6.80 9.24
C LEU A 84 -4.38 7.28 8.88
N THR A 85 -4.64 8.56 9.11
CA THR A 85 -5.96 9.17 8.87
C THR A 85 -5.95 9.87 7.52
N LEU A 86 -6.89 9.48 6.67
CA LEU A 86 -7.09 10.04 5.34
C LEU A 86 -8.55 10.46 5.20
N ASP A 87 -8.86 11.11 4.08
CA ASP A 87 -10.23 11.50 3.75
C ASP A 87 -10.86 10.41 2.90
N TYR A 88 -12.04 9.93 3.31
CA TYR A 88 -12.75 8.88 2.59
C TYR A 88 -13.10 9.37 1.18
N ALA A 89 -12.69 8.62 0.17
CA ALA A 89 -12.91 8.98 -1.23
C ALA A 89 -13.98 8.12 -1.90
N GLU A 90 -13.88 6.80 -1.76
CA GLU A 90 -14.83 5.89 -2.39
C GLU A 90 -14.75 4.50 -1.80
N ALA A 91 -15.80 3.70 -2.07
CA ALA A 91 -15.80 2.28 -1.79
C ALA A 91 -16.43 1.55 -2.97
N SER A 92 -15.86 0.41 -3.33
CA SER A 92 -16.33 -0.41 -4.45
C SER A 92 -16.51 -1.85 -4.03
N PRO A 93 -17.52 -2.56 -4.55
CA PRO A 93 -17.65 -3.98 -4.29
C PRO A 93 -16.55 -4.77 -4.99
N MET A 94 -16.08 -5.83 -4.35
CA MET A 94 -15.02 -6.66 -4.87
C MET A 94 -15.18 -8.09 -4.35
N ALA A 95 -15.71 -8.99 -5.19
CA ALA A 95 -15.82 -10.42 -4.88
C ALA A 95 -16.36 -10.73 -3.47
N GLY A 96 -17.50 -10.11 -3.11
CA GLY A 96 -18.14 -10.33 -1.81
C GLY A 96 -17.58 -9.49 -0.67
N ARG A 97 -16.59 -8.64 -0.95
CA ARG A 97 -16.00 -7.71 0.00
C ARG A 97 -16.06 -6.30 -0.56
N PHE A 98 -15.47 -5.35 0.12
CA PHE A 98 -15.44 -3.95 -0.33
C PHE A 98 -14.03 -3.41 -0.30
N MET A 99 -13.69 -2.66 -1.33
CA MET A 99 -12.43 -1.95 -1.45
C MET A 99 -12.67 -0.50 -1.07
N VAL A 100 -12.07 -0.05 0.03
CA VAL A 100 -12.26 1.30 0.56
C VAL A 100 -11.00 2.11 0.32
N THR A 101 -11.16 3.27 -0.30
CA THR A 101 -10.04 4.15 -0.64
C THR A 101 -10.13 5.45 0.13
N GLY A 102 -9.01 5.88 0.73
CA GLY A 102 -8.84 7.18 1.34
C GLY A 102 -7.71 7.93 0.68
N ILE A 103 -7.83 9.26 0.63
CA ILE A 103 -6.85 10.13 0.00
C ILE A 103 -6.63 11.33 0.93
N ARG A 104 -5.36 11.70 1.13
CA ARG A 104 -5.01 12.95 1.81
C ARG A 104 -3.65 13.40 1.30
N ASP A 105 -3.56 14.64 0.81
CA ASP A 105 -2.38 15.16 0.16
C ASP A 105 -1.99 14.22 -1.00
N ASP A 106 -0.76 13.73 -1.03
CA ASP A 106 -0.30 12.81 -2.08
C ASP A 106 -0.43 11.34 -1.70
N LEU A 107 -0.98 11.05 -0.51
CA LEU A 107 -1.12 9.68 -0.04
C LEU A 107 -2.49 9.11 -0.42
N ARG A 108 -2.49 7.93 -1.00
CA ARG A 108 -3.69 7.15 -1.32
C ARG A 108 -3.53 5.77 -0.71
N LEU A 109 -4.48 5.36 0.12
CA LEU A 109 -4.51 4.01 0.69
C LEU A 109 -5.80 3.31 0.33
N THR A 110 -5.70 2.01 0.10
CA THR A 110 -6.84 1.15 -0.20
C THR A 110 -6.82 -0.04 0.76
N ALA A 111 -7.96 -0.32 1.39
CA ALA A 111 -8.14 -1.48 2.26
C ALA A 111 -9.27 -2.35 1.72
N ILE A 112 -9.18 -3.66 1.94
CA ILE A 112 -10.25 -4.59 1.60
C ILE A 112 -10.92 -5.01 2.91
N VAL A 113 -12.23 -4.75 3.01
CA VAL A 113 -13.02 -4.97 4.23
C VAL A 113 -14.26 -5.78 3.92
N ASP A 114 -14.81 -6.44 4.95
CA ASP A 114 -15.97 -7.31 4.79
C ASP A 114 -17.30 -6.57 4.76
N SER A 115 -17.35 -5.38 5.34
CA SER A 115 -18.57 -4.58 5.38
C SER A 115 -18.28 -3.13 5.02
N LEU A 116 -19.25 -2.51 4.35
CA LEU A 116 -19.14 -1.12 3.92
C LEU A 116 -19.17 -0.19 5.14
N PRO A 117 -18.21 0.72 5.29
CA PRO A 117 -18.25 1.68 6.39
C PRO A 117 -19.34 2.73 6.19
N SER A 118 -19.88 3.22 7.30
CA SER A 118 -20.89 4.29 7.28
C SER A 118 -20.19 5.65 7.22
N LEU A 119 -19.62 5.96 6.05
CA LEU A 119 -18.86 7.19 5.83
C LEU A 119 -19.39 7.93 4.60
N SER A 120 -19.29 9.26 4.65
CA SER A 120 -19.54 10.12 3.51
C SER A 120 -18.22 10.62 2.94
N VAL A 121 -18.20 10.92 1.63
CA VAL A 121 -16.99 11.45 1.00
C VAL A 121 -16.49 12.69 1.75
N GLY A 122 -15.22 12.69 2.09
CA GLY A 122 -14.60 13.76 2.89
C GLY A 122 -14.53 13.47 4.38
N ASP A 123 -15.24 12.46 4.88
CA ASP A 123 -15.13 12.06 6.29
C ASP A 123 -13.75 11.47 6.54
N GLU A 124 -13.27 11.58 7.78
CA GLU A 124 -12.01 10.96 8.14
C GLU A 124 -12.15 9.45 8.23
N VAL A 125 -11.20 8.75 7.63
CA VAL A 125 -11.09 7.29 7.70
C VAL A 125 -9.71 6.93 8.23
N HIS A 126 -9.66 6.01 9.19
CA HIS A 126 -8.43 5.62 9.87
C HIS A 126 -7.99 4.24 9.39
N PHE A 127 -6.89 4.20 8.65
CA PHE A 127 -6.33 2.96 8.15
C PHE A 127 -5.34 2.42 9.17
N LYS A 128 -5.64 1.27 9.73
CA LYS A 128 -4.77 0.63 10.71
C LYS A 128 -3.74 -0.23 10.00
N LEU A 129 -2.46 0.04 10.30
CA LEU A 129 -1.34 -0.67 9.71
C LEU A 129 -1.01 -1.93 10.52
N PRO A 130 -0.57 -3.02 9.84
CA PRO A 130 -0.06 -4.18 10.55
C PRO A 130 1.25 -3.87 11.28
N PRO A 131 1.75 -4.75 12.16
CA PRO A 131 2.97 -4.50 12.94
C PRO A 131 4.22 -4.23 12.10
N ALA A 132 4.27 -4.74 10.86
CA ALA A 132 5.39 -4.52 9.97
C ALA A 132 4.90 -4.48 8.53
N PRO A 133 5.59 -3.74 7.64
CA PRO A 133 5.24 -3.75 6.22
C PRO A 133 5.55 -5.12 5.60
N THR A 134 4.82 -5.44 4.53
CA THR A 134 5.09 -6.65 3.75
C THR A 134 6.48 -6.57 3.11
N MET A 135 6.88 -5.37 2.70
CA MET A 135 8.12 -5.14 1.98
C MET A 135 8.53 -3.68 2.12
N PHE A 136 9.81 -3.40 1.96
CA PHE A 136 10.33 -2.03 2.03
C PHE A 136 11.15 -1.75 0.78
N PHE A 137 11.00 -0.53 0.24
CA PHE A 137 11.76 -0.07 -0.92
C PHE A 137 12.60 1.16 -0.55
N THR A 138 13.79 1.24 -1.13
CA THR A 138 14.68 2.39 -0.96
C THR A 138 14.06 3.63 -1.62
N PRO A 139 14.61 4.86 -1.37
CA PRO A 139 14.15 6.05 -2.07
C PRO A 139 14.23 5.93 -3.60
N GLU A 140 15.14 5.10 -4.11
CA GLU A 140 15.28 4.83 -5.55
C GLU A 140 14.24 3.82 -6.05
N GLY A 141 13.43 3.26 -5.16
CA GLY A 141 12.38 2.32 -5.51
C GLY A 141 12.83 0.88 -5.62
N VAL A 142 13.99 0.53 -5.08
CA VAL A 142 14.54 -0.83 -5.11
C VAL A 142 14.20 -1.56 -3.83
N ARG A 143 13.77 -2.83 -3.95
CA ARG A 143 13.43 -3.64 -2.78
C ARG A 143 14.62 -3.76 -1.84
N GLN A 144 14.37 -3.51 -0.56
CA GLN A 144 15.36 -3.62 0.50
C GLN A 144 14.98 -4.79 1.42
N GLN A 145 15.92 -5.63 1.70
CA GLN A 145 15.72 -6.75 2.62
C GLN A 145 16.07 -6.37 4.06
#